data_67695a8d31f1392b3408fcddc4e1c094
#
_entry.id   67695a8d31f1392b3408fcddc4e1c094
#
_cell.length_a   1.000
_cell.length_b   1.000
_cell.length_c   1.000
_cell.angle_alpha   90.00
_cell.angle_beta   90.00
_cell.angle_gamma   90.00
#
_symmetry.space_group_name_H-M   'P 1'
#
loop_
_entity.id
_entity.type
_entity.pdbx_description
1 polymer ?
#
loop_
_entity_poly.entity_id
_entity_poly.type
_entity_poly.pdbx_seq_one_letter_code
_entity_poly.pdbx_strand_id
1 'polypeptide(L)'
;IRKGVIYNIDKTGQCLISIIKKLKNILQQDITQVYVGVGGRSIRSLKNVIVKDLPGASIISQDMINELMDINRNMTYPDQEILDAATQEYKIDNQYQIDPVGIQCNHLEGIFLNILWRKNFYNNINTCFENANISIAEMYLAPLAMADSVLTDSEKRAGCMLVDLGADTTTVSVYYKGILRHLSVIPLGGNNITKDLTCLQLEEADAEKMKLKYAKAYTDIANMDQALLYPVDKDRSVESKKFIEIVEARVEEIVENAWFQVPAEFSDKLMGGIVLTGGGSNMPEIDKVFKNHTHIDKVRIAKFVTQTINSKDQKINSRNGMMNTILGLLAKGDMNCAGNEFGQDLFDNLDNHASTVDTHRTTRNPNDTTGLGVVQTEEIKKKAEEEARRKKEQEEEEARRLAEIEAEEEAKRRKENSLVHKFMRGFKKFVKDTISEEE
;
A
#
# COMPACT_ATOMS: atom_id res chain seq x y z
N ILE A 1 -18.31 11.19 4.60
CA ILE A 1 -17.02 10.57 5.00
C ILE A 1 -16.56 11.24 6.29
N ARG A 2 -16.06 10.47 7.27
CA ARG A 2 -15.45 10.99 8.50
C ARG A 2 -14.20 10.17 8.81
N LYS A 3 -13.09 10.84 9.11
CA LYS A 3 -11.78 10.19 9.40
C LYS A 3 -11.37 9.16 8.35
N GLY A 4 -11.61 9.50 7.07
CA GLY A 4 -11.31 8.63 5.93
C GLY A 4 -12.23 7.42 5.75
N VAL A 5 -13.38 7.36 6.46
CA VAL A 5 -14.31 6.23 6.43
C VAL A 5 -15.67 6.66 5.91
N ILE A 6 -16.28 5.82 5.06
CA ILE A 6 -17.62 6.01 4.54
C ILE A 6 -18.63 5.52 5.58
N TYR A 7 -19.46 6.45 6.11
CA TYR A 7 -20.55 6.12 7.04
C TYR A 7 -21.92 6.04 6.37
N ASN A 8 -22.10 6.78 5.28
CA ASN A 8 -23.38 6.83 4.56
C ASN A 8 -23.10 6.62 3.07
N ILE A 9 -23.40 5.42 2.60
CA ILE A 9 -23.15 4.97 1.23
C ILE A 9 -23.96 5.83 0.24
N ASP A 10 -25.27 6.05 0.48
CA ASP A 10 -26.15 6.78 -0.42
C ASP A 10 -25.70 8.23 -0.63
N LYS A 11 -25.44 8.94 0.48
CA LYS A 11 -24.94 10.33 0.39
C LYS A 11 -23.58 10.40 -0.30
N THR A 12 -22.70 9.42 -0.08
CA THR A 12 -21.38 9.38 -0.72
C THR A 12 -21.54 9.09 -2.21
N GLY A 13 -22.38 8.13 -2.59
CA GLY A 13 -22.69 7.83 -3.99
C GLY A 13 -23.30 9.04 -4.73
N GLN A 14 -24.26 9.74 -4.13
CA GLN A 14 -24.84 10.97 -4.70
C GLN A 14 -23.79 12.08 -4.88
N CYS A 15 -22.84 12.20 -3.94
CA CYS A 15 -21.74 13.13 -4.03
C CYS A 15 -20.82 12.78 -5.20
N LEU A 16 -20.46 11.50 -5.37
CA LEU A 16 -19.66 11.01 -6.49
C LEU A 16 -20.36 11.31 -7.83
N ILE A 17 -21.63 10.97 -7.97
CA ILE A 17 -22.42 11.27 -9.17
C ILE A 17 -22.39 12.76 -9.50
N SER A 18 -22.57 13.63 -8.48
CA SER A 18 -22.53 15.08 -8.66
C SER A 18 -21.15 15.57 -9.14
N ILE A 19 -20.07 15.03 -8.56
CA ILE A 19 -18.71 15.40 -8.93
C ILE A 19 -18.39 14.95 -10.37
N ILE A 20 -18.70 13.70 -10.70
CA ILE A 20 -18.47 13.16 -12.04
C ILE A 20 -19.28 13.94 -13.09
N LYS A 21 -20.55 14.27 -12.81
CA LYS A 21 -21.35 15.09 -13.71
C LYS A 21 -20.72 16.48 -13.96
N LYS A 22 -20.18 17.11 -12.92
CA LYS A 22 -19.44 18.38 -13.07
C LYS A 22 -18.19 18.21 -13.92
N LEU A 23 -17.40 17.14 -13.68
CA LEU A 23 -16.20 16.88 -14.45
C LEU A 23 -16.51 16.58 -15.92
N LYS A 24 -17.53 15.75 -16.21
CA LYS A 24 -18.01 15.51 -17.58
C LYS A 24 -18.38 16.81 -18.30
N ASN A 25 -19.08 17.72 -17.60
CA ASN A 25 -19.46 19.02 -18.17
C ASN A 25 -18.25 19.93 -18.43
N ILE A 26 -17.20 19.86 -17.61
CA ILE A 26 -15.98 20.66 -17.80
C ILE A 26 -15.13 20.09 -18.94
N LEU A 27 -14.97 18.76 -18.96
CA LEU A 27 -14.11 18.08 -19.94
C LEU A 27 -14.81 17.86 -21.29
N GLN A 28 -16.16 17.96 -21.34
CA GLN A 28 -16.98 17.61 -22.50
C GLN A 28 -16.70 16.16 -22.99
N GLN A 29 -16.35 15.26 -22.06
CA GLN A 29 -16.02 13.86 -22.30
C GLN A 29 -16.67 12.98 -21.25
N ASP A 30 -16.97 11.74 -21.60
CA ASP A 30 -17.48 10.76 -20.67
C ASP A 30 -16.36 10.20 -19.80
N ILE A 31 -16.65 10.09 -18.48
CA ILE A 31 -15.81 9.45 -17.49
C ILE A 31 -16.49 8.15 -17.11
N THR A 32 -15.90 7.01 -17.46
CA THR A 32 -16.45 5.68 -17.20
C THR A 32 -15.71 4.96 -16.07
N GLN A 33 -14.47 5.36 -15.81
CA GLN A 33 -13.61 4.78 -14.81
C GLN A 33 -12.78 5.84 -14.11
N VAL A 34 -12.27 5.52 -12.91
CA VAL A 34 -11.45 6.43 -12.12
C VAL A 34 -10.41 5.67 -11.31
N TYR A 35 -9.30 6.32 -11.00
CA TYR A 35 -8.35 5.87 -9.99
C TYR A 35 -8.84 6.27 -8.60
N VAL A 36 -8.72 5.36 -7.64
CA VAL A 36 -9.18 5.60 -6.27
C VAL A 36 -8.02 5.50 -5.29
N GLY A 37 -7.74 6.59 -4.58
CA GLY A 37 -6.83 6.57 -3.45
C GLY A 37 -7.57 6.22 -2.16
N VAL A 38 -7.14 5.14 -1.50
CA VAL A 38 -7.70 4.73 -0.22
C VAL A 38 -6.81 5.14 0.93
N GLY A 39 -7.43 5.69 1.96
CA GLY A 39 -6.81 6.11 3.21
C GLY A 39 -7.86 6.14 4.31
N GLY A 40 -7.44 6.14 5.56
CA GLY A 40 -8.37 6.27 6.67
C GLY A 40 -7.94 5.51 7.92
N ARG A 41 -8.64 5.79 9.01
CA ARG A 41 -8.30 5.40 10.38
C ARG A 41 -8.15 3.91 10.66
N SER A 42 -8.58 3.05 9.75
CA SER A 42 -8.49 1.59 9.94
C SER A 42 -7.28 0.97 9.26
N ILE A 43 -6.55 1.73 8.46
CA ILE A 43 -5.34 1.26 7.80
C ILE A 43 -4.21 1.19 8.83
N ARG A 44 -3.61 0.02 8.94
CA ARG A 44 -2.44 -0.23 9.75
C ARG A 44 -1.59 -1.33 9.16
N SER A 45 -0.31 -1.31 9.42
CA SER A 45 0.58 -2.41 9.10
C SER A 45 0.72 -3.38 10.27
N LEU A 46 0.93 -4.65 9.94
CA LEU A 46 1.21 -5.72 10.89
C LEU A 46 2.34 -6.59 10.34
N LYS A 47 3.41 -6.73 11.13
CA LYS A 47 4.51 -7.65 10.80
C LYS A 47 4.04 -9.09 11.01
N ASN A 48 4.32 -9.94 10.03
CA ASN A 48 4.03 -11.36 10.07
C ASN A 48 5.28 -12.16 9.68
N VAL A 49 5.44 -13.34 10.26
CA VAL A 49 6.57 -14.23 9.98
C VAL A 49 6.03 -15.60 9.58
N ILE A 50 6.40 -16.07 8.40
CA ILE A 50 6.08 -17.40 7.92
C ILE A 50 7.36 -18.23 7.98
N VAL A 51 7.28 -19.38 8.65
CA VAL A 51 8.40 -20.28 8.87
C VAL A 51 8.26 -21.51 8.00
N LYS A 52 9.35 -21.93 7.37
CA LYS A 52 9.45 -23.18 6.60
C LYS A 52 10.72 -23.93 6.96
N ASP A 53 10.55 -25.09 7.58
CA ASP A 53 11.65 -26.02 7.81
C ASP A 53 11.86 -26.88 6.57
N LEU A 54 13.11 -27.00 6.15
CA LEU A 54 13.49 -27.71 4.94
C LEU A 54 14.13 -29.09 5.32
N PRO A 55 13.77 -30.15 4.61
CA PRO A 55 14.36 -31.46 4.87
C PRO A 55 15.81 -31.51 4.40
N GLY A 56 16.75 -31.39 5.34
CA GLY A 56 18.17 -31.29 5.04
C GLY A 56 18.57 -29.95 4.44
N ALA A 57 19.84 -29.80 4.11
CA ALA A 57 20.37 -28.57 3.51
C ALA A 57 19.86 -28.42 2.08
N SER A 58 18.73 -27.74 1.91
CA SER A 58 18.08 -27.50 0.61
C SER A 58 18.45 -26.13 0.06
N ILE A 59 18.53 -26.00 -1.27
CA ILE A 59 18.76 -24.70 -1.94
C ILE A 59 17.41 -24.01 -2.07
N ILE A 60 17.35 -22.76 -1.64
CA ILE A 60 16.13 -21.92 -1.74
C ILE A 60 15.83 -21.62 -3.21
N SER A 61 14.65 -22.02 -3.67
CA SER A 61 14.14 -21.70 -5.00
C SER A 61 13.21 -20.51 -4.98
N GLN A 62 12.97 -19.90 -6.14
CA GLN A 62 11.97 -18.83 -6.29
C GLN A 62 10.55 -19.32 -5.91
N ASP A 63 10.24 -20.59 -6.21
CA ASP A 63 8.94 -21.17 -5.88
C ASP A 63 8.71 -21.26 -4.37
N MET A 64 9.75 -21.58 -3.59
CA MET A 64 9.67 -21.55 -2.12
C MET A 64 9.38 -20.15 -1.59
N ILE A 65 9.95 -19.13 -2.19
CA ILE A 65 9.72 -17.72 -1.85
C ILE A 65 8.29 -17.31 -2.17
N ASN A 66 7.81 -17.69 -3.36
CA ASN A 66 6.42 -17.44 -3.77
C ASN A 66 5.43 -18.15 -2.84
N GLU A 67 5.69 -19.40 -2.47
CA GLU A 67 4.88 -20.18 -1.52
C GLU A 67 4.77 -19.49 -0.15
N LEU A 68 5.88 -18.95 0.40
CA LEU A 68 5.85 -18.20 1.65
C LEU A 68 4.96 -16.95 1.54
N MET A 69 5.04 -16.23 0.42
CA MET A 69 4.19 -15.06 0.17
C MET A 69 2.72 -15.47 0.03
N ASP A 70 2.43 -16.56 -0.66
CA ASP A 70 1.06 -17.06 -0.84
C ASP A 70 0.45 -17.50 0.50
N ILE A 71 1.23 -18.20 1.35
CA ILE A 71 0.81 -18.53 2.71
C ILE A 71 0.50 -17.26 3.50
N ASN A 72 1.38 -16.23 3.42
CA ASN A 72 1.17 -14.97 4.11
C ASN A 72 -0.10 -14.25 3.64
N ARG A 73 -0.37 -14.23 2.33
CA ARG A 73 -1.55 -13.57 1.76
C ARG A 73 -2.86 -14.29 2.09
N ASN A 74 -2.81 -15.60 2.24
CA ASN A 74 -3.97 -16.42 2.60
C ASN A 74 -4.29 -16.36 4.10
N MET A 75 -3.51 -15.63 4.89
CA MET A 75 -3.82 -15.44 6.31
C MET A 75 -5.10 -14.61 6.49
N THR A 76 -5.94 -15.09 7.40
CA THR A 76 -7.20 -14.42 7.72
C THR A 76 -7.10 -13.66 9.03
N TYR A 77 -7.59 -12.43 9.03
CA TYR A 77 -7.69 -11.60 10.22
C TYR A 77 -9.16 -11.34 10.55
N PRO A 78 -9.58 -11.40 11.84
CA PRO A 78 -10.94 -11.06 12.22
C PRO A 78 -11.30 -9.64 11.77
N ASP A 79 -12.42 -9.51 11.03
CA ASP A 79 -12.95 -8.23 10.52
C ASP A 79 -11.97 -7.38 9.66
N GLN A 80 -10.84 -7.93 9.27
CA GLN A 80 -9.83 -7.23 8.46
C GLN A 80 -9.45 -8.05 7.22
N GLU A 81 -9.00 -7.36 6.20
CA GLU A 81 -8.42 -7.91 4.97
C GLU A 81 -7.01 -7.39 4.78
N ILE A 82 -6.19 -8.18 4.12
CA ILE A 82 -4.88 -7.76 3.65
C ILE A 82 -5.11 -6.97 2.35
N LEU A 83 -4.82 -5.68 2.38
CA LEU A 83 -4.87 -4.83 1.19
C LEU A 83 -3.61 -4.96 0.35
N ASP A 84 -2.47 -5.10 1.03
CA ASP A 84 -1.16 -5.26 0.41
C ASP A 84 -0.22 -5.96 1.38
N ALA A 85 0.80 -6.64 0.84
CA ALA A 85 1.80 -7.33 1.62
C ALA A 85 3.19 -7.05 1.04
N ALA A 86 4.04 -6.42 1.84
CA ALA A 86 5.42 -6.11 1.45
C ALA A 86 6.41 -7.06 2.12
N THR A 87 7.28 -7.68 1.32
CA THR A 87 8.41 -8.43 1.84
C THR A 87 9.36 -7.48 2.59
N GLN A 88 9.74 -7.88 3.78
CA GLN A 88 10.71 -7.12 4.59
C GLN A 88 12.11 -7.66 4.42
N GLU A 89 12.33 -8.86 4.84
CA GLU A 89 13.60 -9.59 4.79
C GLU A 89 13.28 -11.08 4.94
N TYR A 90 14.23 -11.92 4.55
CA TYR A 90 14.22 -13.35 4.86
C TYR A 90 15.28 -13.64 5.91
N LYS A 91 14.98 -14.53 6.85
CA LYS A 91 15.96 -15.03 7.79
C LYS A 91 16.29 -16.48 7.41
N ILE A 92 17.55 -16.70 7.07
CA ILE A 92 18.10 -17.99 6.63
C ILE A 92 18.97 -18.50 7.77
N ASP A 93 18.52 -19.57 8.42
CA ASP A 93 19.12 -20.03 9.67
C ASP A 93 19.27 -18.88 10.68
N ASN A 94 20.42 -18.22 10.77
CA ASN A 94 20.68 -17.11 11.68
C ASN A 94 21.05 -15.78 10.97
N GLN A 95 20.90 -15.69 9.63
CA GLN A 95 21.29 -14.52 8.86
C GLN A 95 20.10 -13.89 8.14
N TYR A 96 20.04 -12.56 8.14
CA TYR A 96 19.02 -11.80 7.40
C TYR A 96 19.51 -11.48 5.99
N GLN A 97 18.67 -11.77 4.99
CA GLN A 97 18.92 -11.55 3.58
C GLN A 97 17.68 -10.91 2.91
N ILE A 98 17.94 -10.06 1.91
CA ILE A 98 16.88 -9.49 1.07
C ILE A 98 16.55 -10.43 -0.09
N ASP A 99 17.59 -10.99 -0.70
CA ASP A 99 17.50 -11.97 -1.78
C ASP A 99 18.05 -13.33 -1.31
N PRO A 100 17.18 -14.27 -0.97
CA PRO A 100 17.58 -15.57 -0.42
C PRO A 100 17.78 -16.66 -1.48
N VAL A 101 17.39 -16.42 -2.74
CA VAL A 101 17.40 -17.46 -3.80
C VAL A 101 18.80 -17.96 -4.08
N GLY A 102 18.94 -19.29 -4.17
CA GLY A 102 20.22 -19.94 -4.41
C GLY A 102 21.05 -20.23 -3.15
N ILE A 103 20.63 -19.76 -1.98
CA ILE A 103 21.32 -20.03 -0.70
C ILE A 103 20.85 -21.38 -0.16
N GLN A 104 21.78 -22.16 0.39
CA GLN A 104 21.49 -23.43 1.04
C GLN A 104 21.17 -23.22 2.52
N CYS A 105 20.08 -23.81 3.01
CA CYS A 105 19.67 -23.70 4.41
C CYS A 105 18.82 -24.88 4.88
N ASN A 106 18.63 -24.96 6.19
CA ASN A 106 17.71 -25.91 6.85
C ASN A 106 16.44 -25.21 7.33
N HIS A 107 16.50 -23.89 7.58
CA HIS A 107 15.42 -23.11 8.16
C HIS A 107 15.29 -21.78 7.45
N LEU A 108 14.09 -21.49 6.94
CA LEU A 108 13.76 -20.28 6.20
C LEU A 108 12.57 -19.59 6.85
N GLU A 109 12.76 -18.32 7.25
CA GLU A 109 11.67 -17.46 7.71
C GLU A 109 11.45 -16.33 6.69
N GLY A 110 10.24 -16.20 6.17
CA GLY A 110 9.81 -15.02 5.41
C GLY A 110 9.19 -13.98 6.34
N ILE A 111 9.75 -12.77 6.37
CA ILE A 111 9.24 -11.66 7.17
C ILE A 111 8.48 -10.71 6.26
N PHE A 112 7.19 -10.52 6.55
CA PHE A 112 6.27 -9.72 5.75
C PHE A 112 5.66 -8.59 6.56
N LEU A 113 5.33 -7.50 5.90
CA LEU A 113 4.51 -6.41 6.45
C LEU A 113 3.16 -6.43 5.74
N ASN A 114 2.13 -6.87 6.42
CA ASN A 114 0.78 -6.88 5.91
C ASN A 114 0.11 -5.54 6.21
N ILE A 115 -0.43 -4.88 5.19
CA ILE A 115 -1.24 -3.68 5.34
C ILE A 115 -2.69 -4.11 5.40
N LEU A 116 -3.30 -3.86 6.55
CA LEU A 116 -4.64 -4.32 6.87
C LEU A 116 -5.65 -3.18 6.84
N TRP A 117 -6.87 -3.49 6.45
CA TRP A 117 -8.02 -2.61 6.54
C TRP A 117 -9.28 -3.38 6.92
N ARG A 118 -10.29 -2.71 7.45
CA ARG A 118 -11.56 -3.37 7.79
C ARG A 118 -12.35 -3.70 6.52
N LYS A 119 -12.84 -4.94 6.41
CA LYS A 119 -13.65 -5.46 5.29
C LYS A 119 -14.80 -4.53 4.92
N ASN A 120 -15.54 -4.06 5.90
CA ASN A 120 -16.69 -3.17 5.68
C ASN A 120 -16.31 -1.86 4.97
N PHE A 121 -15.08 -1.36 5.14
CA PHE A 121 -14.66 -0.11 4.49
C PHE A 121 -14.35 -0.31 3.02
N TYR A 122 -13.73 -1.42 2.69
CA TYR A 122 -13.50 -1.82 1.30
C TYR A 122 -14.82 -2.01 0.56
N ASN A 123 -15.73 -2.81 1.14
CA ASN A 123 -17.05 -3.05 0.56
C ASN A 123 -17.85 -1.76 0.37
N ASN A 124 -17.82 -0.85 1.36
CA ASN A 124 -18.52 0.43 1.27
C ASN A 124 -18.00 1.30 0.13
N ILE A 125 -16.69 1.29 -0.15
CA ILE A 125 -16.12 2.03 -1.29
C ILE A 125 -16.67 1.44 -2.59
N ASN A 126 -16.54 0.13 -2.80
CA ASN A 126 -17.02 -0.53 -4.01
C ASN A 126 -18.50 -0.25 -4.23
N THR A 127 -19.34 -0.43 -3.22
CA THR A 127 -20.78 -0.15 -3.30
C THR A 127 -21.07 1.32 -3.64
N CYS A 128 -20.29 2.29 -3.15
CA CYS A 128 -20.48 3.68 -3.51
C CYS A 128 -20.21 3.95 -5.00
N PHE A 129 -19.17 3.33 -5.56
CA PHE A 129 -18.81 3.46 -6.98
C PHE A 129 -19.78 2.69 -7.89
N GLU A 130 -20.22 1.50 -7.49
CA GLU A 130 -21.26 0.74 -8.16
C GLU A 130 -22.57 1.54 -8.23
N ASN A 131 -23.04 2.11 -7.10
CA ASN A 131 -24.23 2.95 -7.05
C ASN A 131 -24.09 4.23 -7.90
N ALA A 132 -22.87 4.71 -8.10
CA ALA A 132 -22.58 5.83 -8.98
C ALA A 132 -22.41 5.41 -10.46
N ASN A 133 -22.45 4.14 -10.75
CA ASN A 133 -22.23 3.54 -12.09
C ASN A 133 -20.89 3.96 -12.71
N ILE A 134 -19.84 3.91 -11.91
CA ILE A 134 -18.45 4.27 -12.29
C ILE A 134 -17.53 3.11 -11.91
N SER A 135 -16.76 2.64 -12.87
CA SER A 135 -15.77 1.58 -12.62
C SER A 135 -14.53 2.14 -11.89
N ILE A 136 -13.95 1.33 -11.02
CA ILE A 136 -12.64 1.63 -10.43
C ILE A 136 -11.59 1.01 -11.33
N ALA A 137 -10.77 1.84 -11.99
CA ALA A 137 -9.67 1.38 -12.83
C ALA A 137 -8.60 0.68 -11.99
N GLU A 138 -8.11 1.39 -10.97
CA GLU A 138 -7.22 0.84 -9.96
C GLU A 138 -7.46 1.54 -8.61
N MET A 139 -7.10 0.83 -7.54
CA MET A 139 -7.17 1.33 -6.18
C MET A 139 -5.77 1.36 -5.57
N TYR A 140 -5.34 2.51 -5.08
CA TYR A 140 -4.03 2.72 -4.50
C TYR A 140 -4.10 3.04 -3.01
N LEU A 141 -3.13 2.57 -2.24
CA LEU A 141 -2.91 3.06 -0.89
C LEU A 141 -2.36 4.49 -0.96
N ALA A 142 -3.22 5.47 -0.66
CA ALA A 142 -2.89 6.88 -0.76
C ALA A 142 -1.62 7.28 0.01
N PRO A 143 -1.35 6.77 1.23
CA PRO A 143 -0.11 7.04 1.95
C PRO A 143 1.16 6.61 1.20
N LEU A 144 1.11 5.48 0.48
CA LEU A 144 2.27 4.98 -0.27
C LEU A 144 2.49 5.77 -1.55
N ALA A 145 1.41 6.08 -2.30
CA ALA A 145 1.49 6.93 -3.48
C ALA A 145 2.05 8.33 -3.15
N MET A 146 1.63 8.90 -2.01
CA MET A 146 2.17 10.15 -1.50
C MET A 146 3.65 10.02 -1.12
N ALA A 147 4.03 8.97 -0.38
CA ALA A 147 5.41 8.74 0.04
C ALA A 147 6.38 8.63 -1.14
N ASP A 148 5.96 7.98 -2.23
CA ASP A 148 6.75 7.88 -3.46
C ASP A 148 6.95 9.23 -4.17
N SER A 149 6.05 10.17 -3.91
CA SER A 149 6.09 11.50 -4.52
C SER A 149 6.76 12.57 -3.67
N VAL A 150 6.90 12.38 -2.37
CA VAL A 150 7.48 13.40 -1.46
C VAL A 150 8.80 12.99 -0.82
N LEU A 151 9.11 11.68 -0.74
CA LEU A 151 10.36 11.18 -0.20
C LEU A 151 11.37 10.92 -1.31
N THR A 152 12.62 11.20 -1.02
CA THR A 152 13.73 10.78 -1.87
C THR A 152 14.17 9.35 -1.54
N ASP A 153 14.76 8.65 -2.51
CA ASP A 153 15.32 7.31 -2.28
C ASP A 153 16.41 7.32 -1.21
N SER A 154 17.15 8.42 -1.12
CA SER A 154 18.17 8.61 -0.09
C SER A 154 17.56 8.63 1.32
N GLU A 155 16.44 9.34 1.52
CA GLU A 155 15.72 9.36 2.79
C GLU A 155 15.16 7.99 3.13
N LYS A 156 14.50 7.32 2.17
CA LYS A 156 13.97 5.96 2.39
C LYS A 156 15.08 4.97 2.75
N ARG A 157 16.25 5.06 2.12
CA ARG A 157 17.39 4.18 2.43
C ARG A 157 18.02 4.48 3.79
N ALA A 158 18.23 5.75 4.11
CA ALA A 158 18.85 6.18 5.36
C ALA A 158 17.95 5.93 6.58
N GLY A 159 16.65 5.75 6.36
CA GLY A 159 15.63 5.67 7.37
C GLY A 159 14.97 7.01 7.64
N CYS A 160 13.66 7.11 7.43
CA CYS A 160 12.90 8.32 7.68
C CYS A 160 11.47 8.03 8.17
N MET A 161 10.91 9.00 8.86
CA MET A 161 9.50 9.03 9.24
C MET A 161 8.78 10.07 8.38
N LEU A 162 7.75 9.66 7.65
CA LEU A 162 6.85 10.55 6.94
C LEU A 162 5.57 10.73 7.74
N VAL A 163 5.18 11.98 8.00
CA VAL A 163 3.98 12.34 8.73
C VAL A 163 3.09 13.22 7.85
N ASP A 164 1.92 12.71 7.49
CA ASP A 164 0.87 13.48 6.81
C ASP A 164 -0.11 14.03 7.84
N LEU A 165 0.00 15.31 8.15
CA LEU A 165 -0.85 16.03 9.09
C LEU A 165 -2.12 16.52 8.38
N GLY A 166 -3.12 15.66 8.33
CA GLY A 166 -4.41 15.94 7.72
C GLY A 166 -5.37 16.70 8.63
N ALA A 167 -6.59 16.94 8.11
CA ALA A 167 -7.65 17.58 8.88
C ALA A 167 -8.26 16.63 9.95
N ASP A 168 -8.61 15.41 9.56
CA ASP A 168 -9.27 14.42 10.43
C ASP A 168 -8.32 13.33 10.95
N THR A 169 -7.20 13.12 10.27
CA THR A 169 -6.27 12.02 10.53
C THR A 169 -4.83 12.49 10.36
N THR A 170 -3.93 11.85 11.10
CA THR A 170 -2.50 11.91 10.88
C THR A 170 -2.02 10.54 10.45
N THR A 171 -1.31 10.47 9.32
CA THR A 171 -0.74 9.22 8.80
C THR A 171 0.75 9.19 9.04
N VAL A 172 1.24 8.09 9.58
CA VAL A 172 2.66 7.85 9.85
C VAL A 172 3.15 6.69 9.02
N SER A 173 4.22 6.92 8.25
CA SER A 173 4.92 5.89 7.49
C SER A 173 6.40 5.90 7.85
N VAL A 174 6.96 4.76 8.22
CA VAL A 174 8.38 4.63 8.57
C VAL A 174 9.07 3.81 7.51
N TYR A 175 10.15 4.34 6.95
CA TYR A 175 10.99 3.68 5.95
C TYR A 175 12.39 3.44 6.51
N TYR A 176 13.00 2.31 6.16
CA TYR A 176 14.39 1.99 6.45
C TYR A 176 14.94 1.02 5.43
N LYS A 177 16.16 1.24 4.94
CA LYS A 177 16.79 0.49 3.84
C LYS A 177 15.96 0.47 2.55
N GLY A 178 15.21 1.55 2.27
CA GLY A 178 14.33 1.67 1.11
C GLY A 178 12.98 0.97 1.23
N ILE A 179 12.72 0.26 2.34
CA ILE A 179 11.54 -0.57 2.55
C ILE A 179 10.62 0.09 3.58
N LEU A 180 9.31 0.02 3.35
CA LEU A 180 8.29 0.41 4.33
C LEU A 180 8.36 -0.54 5.53
N ARG A 181 8.57 0.00 6.72
CA ARG A 181 8.67 -0.78 7.97
C ARG A 181 7.46 -0.65 8.86
N HIS A 182 6.74 0.45 8.74
CA HIS A 182 5.50 0.67 9.48
C HIS A 182 4.58 1.66 8.75
N LEU A 183 3.28 1.42 8.85
CA LEU A 183 2.23 2.32 8.38
C LEU A 183 1.09 2.32 9.38
N SER A 184 0.67 3.50 9.82
CA SER A 184 -0.47 3.66 10.72
C SER A 184 -1.21 4.96 10.44
N VAL A 185 -2.51 4.96 10.68
CA VAL A 185 -3.39 6.14 10.55
C VAL A 185 -4.03 6.43 11.90
N ILE A 186 -3.66 7.56 12.47
CA ILE A 186 -4.15 8.05 13.76
C ILE A 186 -5.40 8.89 13.52
N PRO A 187 -6.50 8.70 14.26
CA PRO A 187 -7.74 9.46 14.08
C PRO A 187 -7.71 10.85 14.76
N LEU A 188 -6.58 11.52 14.69
CA LEU A 188 -6.33 12.88 15.17
C LEU A 188 -5.79 13.74 14.03
N GLY A 189 -6.21 15.01 13.97
CA GLY A 189 -5.77 15.95 12.94
C GLY A 189 -6.21 17.39 13.28
N GLY A 190 -6.06 18.30 12.33
CA GLY A 190 -6.34 19.73 12.51
C GLY A 190 -7.75 20.07 12.98
N ASN A 191 -8.74 19.23 12.65
CA ASN A 191 -10.13 19.40 13.10
C ASN A 191 -10.30 19.14 14.60
N ASN A 192 -9.41 18.38 15.23
CA ASN A 192 -9.41 18.22 16.69
C ASN A 192 -9.04 19.54 17.38
N ILE A 193 -8.05 20.28 16.85
CA ILE A 193 -7.69 21.62 17.37
C ILE A 193 -8.89 22.56 17.22
N THR A 194 -9.56 22.57 16.07
CA THR A 194 -10.76 23.39 15.84
C THR A 194 -11.87 23.11 16.85
N LYS A 195 -12.11 21.82 17.11
CA LYS A 195 -13.11 21.41 18.11
C LYS A 195 -12.76 21.83 19.51
N ASP A 196 -11.51 21.72 19.91
CA ASP A 196 -11.09 22.13 21.25
C ASP A 196 -11.22 23.64 21.43
N LEU A 197 -10.94 24.43 20.39
CA LEU A 197 -11.13 25.87 20.40
C LEU A 197 -12.62 26.29 20.60
N THR A 198 -13.58 25.42 20.28
CA THR A 198 -15.01 25.75 20.55
C THR A 198 -15.32 25.90 22.03
N CYS A 199 -14.46 25.37 22.95
CA CYS A 199 -14.62 25.58 24.39
C CYS A 199 -14.46 27.07 24.80
N LEU A 200 -13.87 27.90 23.93
CA LEU A 200 -13.80 29.35 24.10
C LEU A 200 -15.09 30.06 23.67
N GLN A 201 -16.22 29.38 23.63
CA GLN A 201 -17.52 29.86 23.17
C GLN A 201 -17.54 30.33 21.71
N LEU A 202 -16.73 29.65 20.87
CA LEU A 202 -16.66 29.88 19.43
C LEU A 202 -17.53 28.88 18.68
N GLU A 203 -18.17 29.33 17.62
CA GLU A 203 -18.72 28.43 16.61
C GLU A 203 -17.58 27.73 15.85
N GLU A 204 -17.79 26.50 15.37
CA GLU A 204 -16.76 25.70 14.68
C GLU A 204 -16.14 26.47 13.48
N ALA A 205 -16.94 27.24 12.75
CA ALA A 205 -16.46 28.06 11.64
C ALA A 205 -15.55 29.21 12.08
N ASP A 206 -15.83 29.83 13.22
CA ASP A 206 -15.00 30.91 13.79
C ASP A 206 -13.73 30.33 14.43
N ALA A 207 -13.86 29.20 15.14
CA ALA A 207 -12.72 28.46 15.67
C ALA A 207 -11.73 28.06 14.57
N GLU A 208 -12.21 27.58 13.41
CA GLU A 208 -11.36 27.26 12.25
C GLU A 208 -10.65 28.50 11.69
N LYS A 209 -11.36 29.62 11.53
CA LYS A 209 -10.74 30.90 11.09
C LYS A 209 -9.69 31.38 12.08
N MET A 210 -9.97 31.30 13.37
CA MET A 210 -9.04 31.69 14.43
C MET A 210 -7.79 30.80 14.42
N LYS A 211 -7.97 29.49 14.29
CA LYS A 211 -6.87 28.53 14.12
C LYS A 211 -5.98 28.90 12.94
N LEU A 212 -6.56 29.08 11.75
CA LEU A 212 -5.79 29.40 10.54
C LEU A 212 -5.05 30.75 10.65
N LYS A 213 -5.57 31.69 11.46
CA LYS A 213 -4.99 33.03 11.58
C LYS A 213 -3.96 33.17 12.68
N TYR A 214 -4.18 32.54 13.82
CA TYR A 214 -3.42 32.82 15.03
C TYR A 214 -2.67 31.60 15.61
N ALA A 215 -3.03 30.37 15.20
CA ALA A 215 -2.44 29.19 15.80
C ALA A 215 -0.95 29.06 15.41
N LYS A 216 -0.16 28.69 16.41
CA LYS A 216 1.24 28.27 16.30
C LYS A 216 1.39 26.96 17.06
N ALA A 217 2.23 26.08 16.56
CA ALA A 217 2.48 24.82 17.21
C ALA A 217 3.32 24.96 18.50
N TYR A 218 4.13 25.99 18.56
CA TYR A 218 4.96 26.33 19.72
C TYR A 218 5.04 27.84 19.88
N THR A 219 4.93 28.32 21.12
CA THR A 219 5.07 29.74 21.47
C THR A 219 6.03 29.86 22.67
N ASP A 220 6.95 30.80 22.59
CA ASP A 220 7.80 31.13 23.74
C ASP A 220 6.99 32.02 24.70
N ILE A 221 6.46 31.39 25.76
CA ILE A 221 5.60 32.04 26.75
C ILE A 221 6.33 33.18 27.49
N ALA A 222 7.66 33.10 27.60
CA ALA A 222 8.44 34.12 28.28
C ALA A 222 8.40 35.49 27.56
N ASN A 223 8.19 35.49 26.26
CA ASN A 223 8.15 36.67 25.40
C ASN A 223 6.73 37.08 24.99
N MET A 224 5.70 36.50 25.61
CA MET A 224 4.29 36.73 25.22
C MET A 224 3.66 37.83 26.09
N ASP A 225 2.96 38.75 25.44
CA ASP A 225 2.07 39.68 26.17
C ASP A 225 0.83 38.92 26.66
N GLN A 226 0.75 38.72 27.98
CA GLN A 226 -0.34 38.00 28.62
C GLN A 226 -1.69 38.71 28.55
N ALA A 227 -1.70 40.00 28.23
CA ALA A 227 -2.92 40.82 28.09
C ALA A 227 -3.43 40.84 26.63
N LEU A 228 -2.73 40.17 25.71
CA LEU A 228 -3.11 40.15 24.30
C LEU A 228 -4.44 39.41 24.07
N LEU A 229 -5.34 40.05 23.35
CA LEU A 229 -6.63 39.50 22.96
C LEU A 229 -6.62 39.25 21.44
N TYR A 230 -7.12 38.09 21.05
CA TYR A 230 -7.34 37.75 19.62
C TYR A 230 -8.79 38.10 19.24
N PRO A 231 -9.02 39.06 18.33
CA PRO A 231 -10.35 39.40 17.88
C PRO A 231 -10.97 38.28 17.04
N VAL A 232 -12.18 37.88 17.40
CA VAL A 232 -13.03 36.92 16.67
C VAL A 232 -13.84 37.68 15.62
N ASP A 233 -14.50 38.76 16.06
CA ASP A 233 -15.27 39.68 15.25
C ASP A 233 -15.17 41.10 15.85
N LYS A 234 -16.12 42.00 15.49
CA LYS A 234 -16.11 43.42 15.96
C LYS A 234 -16.30 43.54 17.46
N ASP A 235 -17.05 42.61 18.06
CA ASP A 235 -17.55 42.71 19.44
C ASP A 235 -16.96 41.63 20.36
N ARG A 236 -16.38 40.54 19.79
CA ARG A 236 -15.89 39.38 20.55
C ARG A 236 -14.39 39.22 20.38
N SER A 237 -13.72 38.89 21.47
CA SER A 237 -12.30 38.52 21.50
C SER A 237 -12.06 37.39 22.49
N VAL A 238 -10.99 36.64 22.31
CA VAL A 238 -10.56 35.56 23.20
C VAL A 238 -9.16 35.87 23.76
N GLU A 239 -8.90 35.42 24.97
CA GLU A 239 -7.58 35.54 25.59
C GLU A 239 -6.57 34.72 24.79
N SER A 240 -5.49 35.37 24.34
CA SER A 240 -4.44 34.70 23.55
C SER A 240 -3.80 33.57 24.34
N LYS A 241 -3.60 33.71 25.64
CA LYS A 241 -2.99 32.67 26.49
C LYS A 241 -3.80 31.36 26.45
N LYS A 242 -5.13 31.45 26.71
CA LYS A 242 -6.00 30.27 26.70
C LYS A 242 -6.06 29.64 25.30
N PHE A 243 -6.11 30.48 24.26
CA PHE A 243 -6.10 30.01 22.87
C PHE A 243 -4.83 29.22 22.56
N ILE A 244 -3.66 29.74 22.93
CA ILE A 244 -2.37 29.11 22.70
C ILE A 244 -2.26 27.79 23.49
N GLU A 245 -2.60 27.78 24.78
CA GLU A 245 -2.57 26.59 25.62
C GLU A 245 -3.40 25.44 25.02
N ILE A 246 -4.59 25.74 24.46
CA ILE A 246 -5.44 24.74 23.83
C ILE A 246 -4.80 24.21 22.54
N VAL A 247 -4.27 25.09 21.70
CA VAL A 247 -3.65 24.71 20.43
C VAL A 247 -2.42 23.85 20.68
N GLU A 248 -1.51 24.30 21.55
CA GLU A 248 -0.26 23.61 21.86
C GLU A 248 -0.51 22.25 22.49
N ALA A 249 -1.41 22.13 23.45
CA ALA A 249 -1.76 20.86 24.08
C ALA A 249 -2.28 19.82 23.05
N ARG A 250 -3.11 20.27 22.08
CA ARG A 250 -3.60 19.36 21.03
C ARG A 250 -2.53 19.01 20.02
N VAL A 251 -1.66 19.95 19.65
CA VAL A 251 -0.53 19.69 18.77
C VAL A 251 0.43 18.70 19.41
N GLU A 252 0.76 18.89 20.68
CA GLU A 252 1.62 17.98 21.43
C GLU A 252 1.05 16.56 21.45
N GLU A 253 -0.24 16.40 21.73
CA GLU A 253 -0.91 15.09 21.68
C GLU A 253 -0.81 14.44 20.28
N ILE A 254 -1.00 15.23 19.20
CA ILE A 254 -0.86 14.71 17.84
C ILE A 254 0.58 14.23 17.57
N VAL A 255 1.58 15.02 17.97
CA VAL A 255 2.99 14.70 17.76
C VAL A 255 3.42 13.50 18.60
N GLU A 256 3.02 13.43 19.86
CA GLU A 256 3.27 12.30 20.74
C GLU A 256 2.68 11.01 20.18
N ASN A 257 1.41 11.03 19.79
CA ASN A 257 0.77 9.88 19.17
C ASN A 257 1.42 9.49 17.83
N ALA A 258 1.88 10.45 17.03
CA ALA A 258 2.60 10.17 15.80
C ALA A 258 3.94 9.50 16.08
N TRP A 259 4.70 10.00 17.04
CA TRP A 259 5.98 9.41 17.44
C TRP A 259 5.83 8.01 18.04
N PHE A 260 4.77 7.79 18.82
CA PHE A 260 4.46 6.48 19.41
C PHE A 260 4.23 5.39 18.36
N GLN A 261 3.90 5.76 17.11
CA GLN A 261 3.75 4.78 16.01
C GLN A 261 5.09 4.27 15.50
N VAL A 262 6.21 4.92 15.80
CA VAL A 262 7.52 4.47 15.34
C VAL A 262 7.92 3.22 16.14
N PRO A 263 8.13 2.06 15.49
CA PRO A 263 8.59 0.88 16.21
C PRO A 263 9.94 1.14 16.86
N ALA A 264 10.10 0.70 18.11
CA ALA A 264 11.30 0.95 18.91
C ALA A 264 12.61 0.50 18.22
N GLU A 265 12.53 -0.54 17.38
CA GLU A 265 13.66 -1.03 16.60
C GLU A 265 14.16 -0.06 15.51
N PHE A 266 13.38 1.00 15.19
CA PHE A 266 13.72 2.00 14.17
C PHE A 266 13.88 3.42 14.72
N SER A 267 13.57 3.67 15.99
CA SER A 267 13.61 5.03 16.57
C SER A 267 14.99 5.69 16.48
N ASP A 268 16.05 4.91 16.60
CA ASP A 268 17.45 5.33 16.50
C ASP A 268 18.04 5.24 15.06
N LYS A 269 17.26 4.77 14.09
CA LYS A 269 17.69 4.53 12.70
C LYS A 269 17.14 5.54 11.70
N LEU A 270 16.53 6.63 12.16
CA LEU A 270 15.90 7.63 11.30
C LEU A 270 16.91 8.73 10.86
N MET A 271 18.05 8.33 10.29
CA MET A 271 19.09 9.25 9.83
C MET A 271 18.63 10.13 8.65
N GLY A 272 17.61 9.71 7.90
CA GLY A 272 16.90 10.50 6.90
C GLY A 272 16.05 11.61 7.51
N GLY A 273 15.72 11.50 8.81
CA GLY A 273 14.95 12.48 9.56
C GLY A 273 13.45 12.31 9.46
N ILE A 274 12.73 13.38 9.81
CA ILE A 274 11.27 13.45 9.77
C ILE A 274 10.85 14.35 8.62
N VAL A 275 9.90 13.88 7.82
CA VAL A 275 9.30 14.63 6.72
C VAL A 275 7.84 14.89 7.05
N LEU A 276 7.47 16.16 7.15
CA LEU A 276 6.09 16.60 7.43
C LEU A 276 5.41 17.02 6.14
N THR A 277 4.15 16.67 5.97
CA THR A 277 3.30 17.08 4.84
C THR A 277 1.85 17.22 5.27
N GLY A 278 0.96 17.54 4.33
CA GLY A 278 -0.45 17.80 4.62
C GLY A 278 -0.74 19.21 5.10
N GLY A 279 -2.02 19.53 5.26
CA GLY A 279 -2.47 20.89 5.64
C GLY A 279 -1.96 21.35 7.01
N GLY A 280 -1.89 20.44 7.98
CA GLY A 280 -1.38 20.71 9.33
C GLY A 280 0.11 21.06 9.39
N SER A 281 0.89 20.62 8.40
CA SER A 281 2.32 20.96 8.30
C SER A 281 2.58 22.44 8.02
N ASN A 282 1.55 23.22 7.65
CA ASN A 282 1.65 24.67 7.47
C ASN A 282 1.55 25.47 8.76
N MET A 283 1.24 24.81 9.88
CA MET A 283 1.19 25.52 11.17
C MET A 283 2.59 26.03 11.53
N PRO A 284 2.75 27.33 11.84
CA PRO A 284 4.05 27.86 12.27
C PRO A 284 4.64 27.07 13.44
N GLU A 285 5.96 26.87 13.43
CA GLU A 285 6.73 26.18 14.48
C GLU A 285 6.44 24.68 14.65
N ILE A 286 5.71 24.05 13.72
CA ILE A 286 5.39 22.61 13.80
C ILE A 286 6.65 21.74 13.78
N ASP A 287 7.66 22.10 12.99
CA ASP A 287 8.93 21.39 12.93
C ASP A 287 9.68 21.45 14.26
N LYS A 288 9.54 22.55 15.00
CA LYS A 288 10.16 22.74 16.31
C LYS A 288 9.56 21.80 17.37
N VAL A 289 8.23 21.61 17.34
CA VAL A 289 7.57 20.67 18.24
C VAL A 289 8.04 19.24 17.97
N PHE A 290 8.12 18.84 16.71
CA PHE A 290 8.66 17.53 16.35
C PHE A 290 10.11 17.36 16.82
N LYS A 291 10.99 18.34 16.59
CA LYS A 291 12.38 18.30 17.07
C LYS A 291 12.47 18.17 18.59
N ASN A 292 11.71 18.97 19.32
CA ASN A 292 11.71 18.96 20.78
C ASN A 292 11.24 17.61 21.35
N HIS A 293 10.19 17.03 20.76
CA HIS A 293 9.59 15.79 21.26
C HIS A 293 10.39 14.54 20.87
N THR A 294 10.90 14.50 19.64
CA THR A 294 11.56 13.30 19.10
C THR A 294 13.08 13.30 19.28
N HIS A 295 13.67 14.46 19.59
CA HIS A 295 15.12 14.70 19.62
C HIS A 295 15.81 14.42 18.29
N ILE A 296 15.07 14.51 17.16
CA ILE A 296 15.60 14.42 15.80
C ILE A 296 15.69 15.81 15.20
N ASP A 297 16.90 16.32 14.99
CA ASP A 297 17.12 17.68 14.46
C ASP A 297 16.70 17.82 13.00
N LYS A 298 16.82 16.74 12.23
CA LYS A 298 16.51 16.75 10.80
C LYS A 298 15.01 16.61 10.56
N VAL A 299 14.29 17.74 10.59
CA VAL A 299 12.87 17.83 10.24
C VAL A 299 12.69 18.75 9.06
N ARG A 300 12.01 18.30 7.99
CA ARG A 300 11.67 19.13 6.84
C ARG A 300 10.18 19.06 6.52
N ILE A 301 9.67 20.13 5.91
CA ILE A 301 8.30 20.18 5.40
C ILE A 301 8.32 19.92 3.89
N ALA A 302 7.64 18.85 3.45
CA ALA A 302 7.43 18.55 2.04
C ALA A 302 6.25 19.36 1.49
N LYS A 303 6.52 20.57 1.05
CA LYS A 303 5.50 21.49 0.54
C LYS A 303 4.94 21.11 -0.82
N PHE A 304 5.63 20.27 -1.57
CA PHE A 304 5.23 19.83 -2.92
C PHE A 304 5.86 18.46 -3.24
N VAL A 305 5.33 17.82 -4.27
CA VAL A 305 5.85 16.55 -4.80
C VAL A 305 7.18 16.77 -5.54
N THR A 306 7.97 15.73 -5.71
CA THR A 306 9.27 15.76 -6.41
C THR A 306 9.12 15.81 -7.94
N GLN A 307 7.99 15.30 -8.45
CA GLN A 307 7.68 15.31 -9.88
C GLN A 307 7.39 16.73 -10.37
N THR A 308 7.71 16.97 -11.64
CA THR A 308 7.35 18.24 -12.30
C THR A 308 5.87 18.24 -12.64
N ILE A 309 5.13 19.20 -12.08
CA ILE A 309 3.71 19.39 -12.36
C ILE A 309 3.53 20.68 -13.18
N ASN A 310 2.89 20.54 -14.33
CA ASN A 310 2.53 21.67 -15.18
C ASN A 310 1.03 21.96 -15.04
N SER A 311 0.68 22.97 -14.28
CA SER A 311 -0.71 23.37 -14.05
C SER A 311 -0.85 24.89 -14.03
N LYS A 312 -1.99 25.39 -14.55
CA LYS A 312 -2.38 26.82 -14.46
C LYS A 312 -3.20 27.11 -13.20
N ASP A 313 -3.67 26.10 -12.48
CA ASP A 313 -4.48 26.26 -11.28
C ASP A 313 -3.62 26.69 -10.09
N GLN A 314 -3.98 27.81 -9.46
CA GLN A 314 -3.25 28.35 -8.33
C GLN A 314 -3.28 27.41 -7.09
N LYS A 315 -4.38 26.63 -6.90
CA LYS A 315 -4.47 25.70 -5.78
C LYS A 315 -3.47 24.55 -5.92
N ILE A 316 -3.28 24.06 -7.14
CA ILE A 316 -2.28 23.02 -7.43
C ILE A 316 -0.88 23.57 -7.20
N ASN A 317 -0.64 24.82 -7.63
CA ASN A 317 0.68 25.47 -7.55
C ASN A 317 0.98 26.12 -6.19
N SER A 318 0.06 26.06 -5.21
CA SER A 318 0.21 26.74 -3.92
C SER A 318 1.39 26.22 -3.07
N ARG A 319 1.91 25.02 -3.37
CA ARG A 319 3.07 24.42 -2.71
C ARG A 319 2.98 24.44 -1.18
N ASN A 320 1.82 24.05 -0.65
CA ASN A 320 1.54 24.00 0.78
C ASN A 320 1.35 22.56 1.31
N GLY A 321 1.71 21.55 0.55
CA GLY A 321 1.58 20.15 0.91
C GLY A 321 0.15 19.57 0.85
N MET A 322 -0.88 20.40 0.73
CA MET A 322 -2.27 19.96 0.74
C MET A 322 -2.67 19.09 -0.46
N MET A 323 -1.97 19.27 -1.59
CA MET A 323 -2.23 18.54 -2.82
C MET A 323 -1.33 17.33 -3.02
N ASN A 324 -0.36 17.08 -2.13
CA ASN A 324 0.67 16.05 -2.32
C ASN A 324 0.08 14.64 -2.48
N THR A 325 -0.95 14.30 -1.72
CA THR A 325 -1.63 13.00 -1.84
C THR A 325 -2.29 12.82 -3.20
N ILE A 326 -3.01 13.85 -3.68
CA ILE A 326 -3.69 13.80 -4.99
C ILE A 326 -2.68 13.77 -6.13
N LEU A 327 -1.63 14.57 -6.04
CA LEU A 327 -0.56 14.59 -7.05
C LEU A 327 0.23 13.28 -7.05
N GLY A 328 0.46 12.68 -5.89
CA GLY A 328 1.06 11.35 -5.77
C GLY A 328 0.21 10.24 -6.39
N LEU A 329 -1.11 10.30 -6.22
CA LEU A 329 -2.04 9.37 -6.88
C LEU A 329 -2.07 9.58 -8.39
N LEU A 330 -2.08 10.84 -8.85
CA LEU A 330 -2.03 11.17 -10.28
C LEU A 330 -0.76 10.61 -10.95
N ALA A 331 0.38 10.66 -10.25
CA ALA A 331 1.65 10.12 -10.74
C ALA A 331 1.66 8.58 -10.88
N LYS A 332 0.70 7.87 -10.28
CA LYS A 332 0.52 6.42 -10.40
C LYS A 332 -0.40 6.01 -11.56
N GLY A 333 -1.22 6.93 -12.06
CA GLY A 333 -2.14 6.65 -13.16
C GLY A 333 -1.41 6.49 -14.48
N ASP A 334 -1.78 5.47 -15.25
CA ASP A 334 -1.21 5.12 -16.55
C ASP A 334 -2.25 5.13 -17.69
N MET A 335 -3.51 5.41 -17.38
CA MET A 335 -4.61 5.46 -18.34
C MET A 335 -5.36 6.80 -18.32
N ASN A 336 -5.91 7.18 -19.46
CA ASN A 336 -6.87 8.27 -19.52
C ASN A 336 -8.27 7.78 -19.11
N CYS A 337 -8.79 8.30 -18.00
CA CYS A 337 -10.13 7.95 -17.50
C CYS A 337 -11.26 8.75 -18.18
N ALA A 338 -10.94 9.71 -19.03
CA ALA A 338 -11.90 10.58 -19.70
C ALA A 338 -11.66 10.58 -21.21
N GLY A 339 -12.58 9.99 -21.99
CA GLY A 339 -12.50 9.94 -23.45
C GLY A 339 -11.61 8.82 -23.98
N ASN A 340 -11.20 8.94 -25.24
CA ASN A 340 -10.30 8.00 -25.89
C ASN A 340 -8.87 8.16 -25.36
N GLU A 341 -8.07 7.09 -25.45
CA GLU A 341 -6.64 7.17 -25.18
C GLU A 341 -6.02 8.35 -25.95
N PHE A 342 -5.07 9.05 -25.31
CA PHE A 342 -4.34 10.10 -26.00
C PHE A 342 -3.75 9.47 -27.26
N GLY A 343 -4.22 9.93 -28.44
CA GLY A 343 -3.73 9.43 -29.71
C GLY A 343 -2.21 9.65 -29.78
N GLN A 344 -1.50 8.73 -30.37
CA GLN A 344 -0.04 8.79 -30.59
C GLN A 344 0.41 10.12 -31.23
N ASP A 345 -0.49 10.85 -31.86
CA ASP A 345 -0.23 12.13 -32.55
C ASP A 345 0.25 13.29 -31.64
N LEU A 346 0.08 13.20 -30.32
CA LEU A 346 0.54 14.26 -29.40
C LEU A 346 2.03 14.15 -29.05
N PHE A 347 2.65 12.99 -29.31
CA PHE A 347 4.05 12.71 -29.01
C PHE A 347 4.94 12.60 -30.26
N ASP A 348 4.38 12.45 -31.45
CA ASP A 348 5.12 12.32 -32.72
C ASP A 348 5.93 13.58 -33.11
N ASN A 349 5.74 14.71 -32.46
CA ASN A 349 6.49 15.94 -32.74
C ASN A 349 7.63 16.22 -31.72
N LEU A 350 7.95 15.28 -30.83
CA LEU A 350 9.03 15.41 -29.84
C LEU A 350 10.18 14.43 -30.02
N ASP A 351 10.13 13.60 -31.08
CA ASP A 351 11.18 12.65 -31.39
C ASP A 351 12.36 13.30 -32.08
N ASN A 352 13.23 13.89 -31.26
CA ASN A 352 14.68 13.83 -31.48
C ASN A 352 15.38 14.09 -30.15
N HIS A 353 15.68 13.06 -29.41
CA HIS A 353 16.41 12.92 -28.15
C HIS A 353 15.57 12.49 -26.93
N ALA A 354 15.10 11.27 -26.90
CA ALA A 354 14.92 10.54 -25.64
C ALA A 354 14.97 9.03 -25.90
N SER A 355 15.88 8.40 -25.22
CA SER A 355 16.06 6.95 -25.14
C SER A 355 14.71 6.26 -24.91
N THR A 356 14.44 5.29 -25.74
CA THR A 356 13.35 4.31 -25.64
C THR A 356 13.28 3.72 -24.23
N VAL A 357 12.34 4.20 -23.44
CA VAL A 357 11.83 3.43 -22.33
C VAL A 357 10.80 2.46 -22.94
N ASP A 358 11.19 1.23 -23.08
CA ASP A 358 10.29 0.12 -23.43
C ASP A 358 9.11 0.12 -22.46
N THR A 359 7.96 0.64 -22.91
CA THR A 359 6.66 0.40 -22.28
C THR A 359 6.21 -1.02 -22.66
N HIS A 360 6.98 -2.02 -22.27
CA HIS A 360 6.43 -3.35 -22.16
C HIS A 360 5.44 -3.33 -21.00
N ARG A 361 4.16 -3.34 -21.36
CA ARG A 361 3.05 -3.75 -20.53
C ARG A 361 3.35 -5.18 -20.05
N THR A 362 4.22 -5.31 -19.07
CA THR A 362 4.35 -6.53 -18.31
C THR A 362 2.99 -6.71 -17.64
N THR A 363 2.22 -7.66 -18.11
CA THR A 363 1.15 -8.27 -17.32
C THR A 363 1.78 -8.55 -15.97
N ARG A 364 1.48 -7.66 -14.98
CA ARG A 364 2.01 -7.79 -13.64
C ARG A 364 1.65 -9.18 -13.16
N ASN A 365 2.66 -9.98 -12.94
CA ASN A 365 2.48 -11.27 -12.29
C ASN A 365 1.80 -10.98 -10.95
N PRO A 366 0.65 -11.60 -10.61
CA PRO A 366 -0.02 -11.38 -9.32
C PRO A 366 0.92 -11.58 -8.13
N ASN A 367 2.04 -12.25 -8.33
CA ASN A 367 3.09 -12.50 -7.36
C ASN A 367 4.18 -11.41 -7.31
N ASP A 368 4.18 -10.43 -8.21
CA ASP A 368 5.18 -9.35 -8.22
C ASP A 368 4.73 -8.21 -7.28
N THR A 369 4.89 -8.47 -6.00
CA THR A 369 4.42 -7.62 -4.92
C THR A 369 5.53 -6.96 -4.17
N THR A 370 6.27 -6.19 -4.87
CA THR A 370 7.13 -5.21 -4.23
C THR A 370 6.31 -3.97 -3.89
N GLY A 371 5.55 -4.01 -2.76
CA GLY A 371 4.98 -2.86 -2.05
C GLY A 371 4.60 -1.63 -2.86
N LEU A 372 3.92 -1.81 -4.01
CA LEU A 372 3.55 -0.70 -4.90
C LEU A 372 2.29 0.05 -4.42
N GLY A 373 1.69 -0.40 -3.33
CA GLY A 373 0.49 0.22 -2.77
C GLY A 373 -0.76 0.06 -3.63
N VAL A 374 -0.80 -0.91 -4.54
CA VAL A 374 -1.99 -1.24 -5.35
C VAL A 374 -2.88 -2.16 -4.54
N VAL A 375 -4.11 -1.73 -4.32
CA VAL A 375 -5.13 -2.55 -3.65
C VAL A 375 -5.82 -3.42 -4.70
N GLN A 376 -5.87 -4.74 -4.49
CA GLN A 376 -6.55 -5.65 -5.39
C GLN A 376 -8.05 -5.35 -5.44
N THR A 377 -8.56 -5.06 -6.63
CA THR A 377 -10.01 -4.91 -6.86
C THR A 377 -10.67 -6.29 -6.94
N GLU A 378 -12.00 -6.33 -6.74
CA GLU A 378 -12.78 -7.56 -6.88
C GLU A 378 -12.60 -8.24 -8.25
N GLU A 379 -12.44 -7.43 -9.32
CA GLU A 379 -12.19 -7.96 -10.67
C GLU A 379 -10.82 -8.61 -10.80
N ILE A 380 -9.78 -8.04 -10.15
CA ILE A 380 -8.43 -8.60 -10.13
C ILE A 380 -8.44 -9.89 -9.31
N LYS A 381 -9.15 -9.92 -8.16
CA LYS A 381 -9.32 -11.14 -7.35
C LYS A 381 -10.01 -12.24 -8.14
N LYS A 382 -11.13 -11.94 -8.83
CA LYS A 382 -11.86 -12.91 -9.67
C LYS A 382 -11.00 -13.44 -10.81
N LYS A 383 -10.24 -12.59 -11.50
CA LYS A 383 -9.31 -13.01 -12.56
C LYS A 383 -8.20 -13.91 -12.01
N ALA A 384 -7.62 -13.55 -10.87
CA ALA A 384 -6.59 -14.36 -10.22
C ALA A 384 -7.13 -15.73 -9.76
N GLU A 385 -8.36 -15.78 -9.21
CA GLU A 385 -9.02 -17.04 -8.84
C GLU A 385 -9.33 -17.89 -10.08
N GLU A 386 -9.75 -17.28 -11.19
CA GLU A 386 -10.04 -17.97 -12.43
C GLU A 386 -8.76 -18.52 -13.08
N GLU A 387 -7.67 -17.76 -13.07
CA GLU A 387 -6.35 -18.22 -13.52
C GLU A 387 -5.79 -19.34 -12.64
N ALA A 388 -5.92 -19.23 -11.34
CA ALA A 388 -5.51 -20.26 -10.40
C ALA A 388 -6.31 -21.56 -10.60
N ARG A 389 -7.63 -21.44 -10.88
CA ARG A 389 -8.46 -22.60 -11.22
C ARG A 389 -8.04 -23.24 -12.53
N ARG A 390 -7.78 -22.43 -13.59
CA ARG A 390 -7.29 -22.94 -14.89
C ARG A 390 -5.94 -23.64 -14.78
N LYS A 391 -5.01 -23.07 -13.97
CA LYS A 391 -3.72 -23.74 -13.72
C LYS A 391 -3.91 -25.08 -13.03
N LYS A 392 -4.77 -25.13 -12.01
CA LYS A 392 -5.05 -26.37 -11.30
C LYS A 392 -5.70 -27.43 -12.18
N GLU A 393 -6.64 -27.02 -13.04
CA GLU A 393 -7.25 -27.91 -14.03
C GLU A 393 -6.21 -28.43 -15.05
N GLN A 394 -5.24 -27.60 -15.47
CA GLN A 394 -4.14 -28.01 -16.36
C GLN A 394 -3.18 -28.99 -15.68
N GLU A 395 -2.80 -28.72 -14.44
CA GLU A 395 -1.94 -29.62 -13.63
C GLU A 395 -2.61 -30.97 -13.38
N GLU A 396 -3.92 -30.98 -13.09
CA GLU A 396 -4.70 -32.22 -12.93
C GLU A 396 -4.81 -33.00 -14.26
N GLU A 397 -4.97 -32.30 -15.39
CA GLU A 397 -5.02 -32.93 -16.70
C GLU A 397 -3.65 -33.51 -17.11
N GLU A 398 -2.57 -32.80 -16.80
CA GLU A 398 -1.20 -33.25 -17.08
C GLU A 398 -0.84 -34.47 -16.19
N ALA A 399 -1.20 -34.43 -14.91
CA ALA A 399 -1.03 -35.56 -14.00
C ALA A 399 -1.82 -36.78 -14.46
N ARG A 400 -3.04 -36.58 -14.98
CA ARG A 400 -3.86 -37.65 -15.52
C ARG A 400 -3.25 -38.27 -16.79
N ARG A 401 -2.71 -37.45 -17.71
CA ARG A 401 -1.97 -37.91 -18.88
C ARG A 401 -0.73 -38.72 -18.52
N LEU A 402 0.03 -38.24 -17.53
CA LEU A 402 1.22 -38.98 -17.03
C LEU A 402 0.83 -40.33 -16.42
N ALA A 403 -0.23 -40.36 -15.61
CA ALA A 403 -0.73 -41.61 -15.04
C ALA A 403 -1.26 -42.59 -16.11
N GLU A 404 -1.88 -42.10 -17.20
CA GLU A 404 -2.29 -42.94 -18.34
C GLU A 404 -1.08 -43.52 -19.10
N ILE A 405 -0.03 -42.72 -19.31
CA ILE A 405 1.22 -43.17 -19.93
C ILE A 405 1.90 -44.24 -19.09
N GLU A 406 2.02 -44.02 -17.77
CA GLU A 406 2.60 -45.00 -16.84
C GLU A 406 1.79 -46.31 -16.83
N ALA A 407 0.45 -46.21 -16.83
CA ALA A 407 -0.43 -47.39 -16.89
C ALA A 407 -0.28 -48.15 -18.19
N GLU A 408 -0.12 -47.46 -19.33
CA GLU A 408 0.13 -48.12 -20.62
C GLU A 408 1.53 -48.80 -20.65
N GLU A 409 2.55 -48.17 -20.11
CA GLU A 409 3.89 -48.77 -20.03
C GLU A 409 3.91 -49.99 -19.09
N GLU A 410 3.22 -49.92 -17.93
CA GLU A 410 3.07 -51.09 -17.09
C GLU A 410 2.30 -52.23 -17.78
N ALA A 411 1.25 -51.89 -18.51
CA ALA A 411 0.49 -52.90 -19.28
C ALA A 411 1.35 -53.56 -20.38
N LYS A 412 2.20 -52.81 -21.08
CA LYS A 412 3.17 -53.32 -22.04
C LYS A 412 4.20 -54.26 -21.36
N ARG A 413 4.80 -53.83 -20.23
CA ARG A 413 5.72 -54.65 -19.45
C ARG A 413 5.08 -55.95 -18.94
N ARG A 414 3.81 -55.91 -18.52
CA ARG A 414 3.06 -57.13 -18.11
C ARG A 414 2.83 -58.07 -19.29
N LYS A 415 2.53 -57.54 -20.50
CA LYS A 415 2.38 -58.37 -21.72
C LYS A 415 3.70 -58.99 -22.13
N GLU A 416 4.80 -58.25 -22.13
CA GLU A 416 6.15 -58.77 -22.45
C GLU A 416 6.57 -59.87 -21.48
N ASN A 417 6.42 -59.61 -20.17
CA ASN A 417 6.73 -60.61 -19.15
C ASN A 417 5.86 -61.88 -19.30
N SER A 418 4.59 -61.71 -19.69
CA SER A 418 3.70 -62.86 -19.97
C SER A 418 4.14 -63.67 -21.19
N LEU A 419 4.62 -62.98 -22.24
CA LEU A 419 5.16 -63.63 -23.44
C LEU A 419 6.47 -64.38 -23.14
N VAL A 420 7.37 -63.77 -22.42
CA VAL A 420 8.63 -64.37 -21.96
C VAL A 420 8.34 -65.60 -21.09
N HIS A 421 7.36 -65.56 -20.20
CA HIS A 421 6.94 -66.69 -19.37
C HIS A 421 6.33 -67.83 -20.18
N LYS A 422 5.52 -67.50 -21.20
CA LYS A 422 4.98 -68.52 -22.14
C LYS A 422 6.10 -69.15 -22.96
N PHE A 423 7.07 -68.35 -23.43
CA PHE A 423 8.21 -68.83 -24.18
C PHE A 423 9.11 -69.75 -23.34
N MET A 424 9.41 -69.36 -22.10
CA MET A 424 10.16 -70.15 -21.15
C MET A 424 9.45 -71.48 -20.79
N ARG A 425 8.12 -71.46 -20.68
CA ARG A 425 7.31 -72.70 -20.45
C ARG A 425 7.37 -73.61 -21.66
N GLY A 426 7.26 -73.05 -22.89
CA GLY A 426 7.38 -73.82 -24.12
C GLY A 426 8.77 -74.45 -24.28
N PHE A 427 9.79 -73.64 -23.96
CA PHE A 427 11.18 -74.13 -24.02
C PHE A 427 11.48 -75.20 -22.99
N LYS A 428 11.00 -75.05 -21.72
CA LYS A 428 11.10 -76.10 -20.72
C LYS A 428 10.38 -77.41 -21.07
N LYS A 429 9.22 -77.31 -21.75
CA LYS A 429 8.48 -78.45 -22.27
C LYS A 429 9.24 -79.15 -23.39
N PHE A 430 9.80 -78.35 -24.36
CA PHE A 430 10.59 -78.88 -25.47
C PHE A 430 11.84 -79.60 -24.96
N VAL A 431 12.58 -79.02 -24.03
CA VAL A 431 13.78 -79.63 -23.44
C VAL A 431 13.43 -80.91 -22.66
N LYS A 432 12.27 -80.97 -22.00
CA LYS A 432 11.81 -82.17 -21.27
C LYS A 432 11.40 -83.28 -22.23
N ASP A 433 10.74 -82.92 -23.31
CA ASP A 433 10.28 -83.90 -24.32
C ASP A 433 11.49 -84.44 -25.12
N THR A 434 12.55 -83.66 -25.34
CA THR A 434 13.79 -84.08 -26.06
C THR A 434 14.68 -85.01 -25.17
N ILE A 435 14.67 -84.81 -23.83
CA ILE A 435 15.43 -85.65 -22.89
C ILE A 435 14.71 -87.00 -22.59
N SER A 436 13.41 -87.10 -22.82
CA SER A 436 12.65 -88.33 -22.63
C SER A 436 12.59 -89.25 -23.86
N GLU A 437 13.22 -88.89 -24.98
CA GLU A 437 13.41 -89.73 -26.20
C GLU A 437 14.79 -90.41 -26.25
N GLU A 438 15.69 -90.17 -25.28
CA GLU A 438 17.01 -90.81 -25.20
C GLU A 438 17.16 -91.85 -24.02
N GLU A 439 16.05 -92.41 -23.47
CA GLU A 439 16.11 -93.57 -22.59
C GLU A 439 15.45 -94.80 -23.22
#